data_2be92721da799493463fe79c5f71d4c6
#
_entry.id   2be92721da799493463fe79c5f71d4c6
#
_cell.length_a   1.000
_cell.length_b   1.000
_cell.length_c   1.000
_cell.angle_alpha   90.00
_cell.angle_beta   90.00
_cell.angle_gamma   90.00
#
_symmetry.space_group_name_H-M   'P 1'
#
loop_
_entity.id
_entity.type
_entity.pdbx_description
1 polymer ?
#
loop_
_entity_poly.entity_id
_entity_poly.type
_entity_poly.pdbx_seq_one_letter_code
_entity_poly.pdbx_strand_id
1 'polypeptide(L)'
;QYARAVMLYKIGMDKAAKAAGKFPTQDQVIAAMKGATFESFADTIEMKRGDGHQAVHSIAYGVTKYNKAKGEPGIEKVIKYSASCIYPPAGAISQKWVESGMPGRKCN
;
A
#
# COMPACT_ATOMS: atom_id res chain seq x y z
N GLN A 1 7.68 3.56 5.34
CA GLN A 1 6.80 2.38 5.57
C GLN A 1 6.20 2.38 6.97
N TYR A 2 6.97 2.57 8.04
CA TYR A 2 6.48 2.53 9.44
C TYR A 2 5.34 3.50 9.71
N ALA A 3 5.42 4.75 9.25
CA ALA A 3 4.35 5.72 9.42
C ALA A 3 3.01 5.26 8.83
N ARG A 4 3.04 4.58 7.67
CA ARG A 4 1.84 4.00 7.05
C ARG A 4 1.23 2.88 7.89
N ALA A 5 2.06 2.04 8.52
CA ALA A 5 1.59 0.99 9.41
C ALA A 5 0.92 1.57 10.67
N VAL A 6 1.48 2.62 11.25
CA VAL A 6 0.88 3.33 12.39
C VAL A 6 -0.45 4.00 12.00
N MET A 7 -0.53 4.62 10.82
CA MET A 7 -1.78 5.19 10.29
C MET A 7 -2.87 4.12 10.14
N LEU A 8 -2.52 2.98 9.54
CA LEU A 8 -3.46 1.87 9.37
C LEU A 8 -3.94 1.34 10.72
N TYR A 9 -3.02 1.15 11.67
CA TYR A 9 -3.37 0.71 13.03
C TYR A 9 -4.33 1.69 13.70
N LYS A 10 -4.04 3.00 13.63
CA LYS A 10 -4.93 4.04 14.17
C LYS A 10 -6.31 3.97 13.54
N ILE A 11 -6.42 3.84 12.23
CA ILE A 11 -7.69 3.71 11.51
C ILE A 11 -8.46 2.47 11.99
N GLY A 12 -7.77 1.34 12.13
CA GLY A 12 -8.34 0.10 12.66
C GLY A 12 -8.86 0.25 14.08
N MET A 13 -8.06 0.87 14.96
CA MET A 13 -8.43 1.16 16.34
C MET A 13 -9.67 2.05 16.43
N ASP A 14 -9.67 3.19 15.74
CA ASP A 14 -10.78 4.15 15.77
C ASP A 14 -12.09 3.50 15.26
N LYS A 15 -12.00 2.75 14.15
CA LYS A 15 -13.15 2.06 13.57
C LYS A 15 -13.68 0.97 14.48
N ALA A 16 -12.80 0.16 15.08
CA ALA A 16 -13.18 -0.91 16.00
C ALA A 16 -13.76 -0.36 17.29
N ALA A 17 -13.15 0.68 17.89
CA ALA A 17 -13.64 1.32 19.10
C ALA A 17 -15.03 1.94 18.90
N LYS A 18 -15.23 2.61 17.75
CA LYS A 18 -16.55 3.18 17.40
C LYS A 18 -17.62 2.10 17.26
N ALA A 19 -17.29 0.96 16.67
CA ALA A 19 -18.23 -0.15 16.50
C ALA A 19 -18.54 -0.88 17.82
N ALA A 20 -17.52 -1.03 18.68
CA ALA A 20 -17.67 -1.74 19.97
C ALA A 20 -18.24 -0.86 21.10
N GLY A 21 -18.20 0.46 20.98
CA GLY A 21 -18.57 1.40 22.04
C GLY A 21 -17.65 1.37 23.27
N LYS A 22 -16.50 0.69 23.15
CA LYS A 22 -15.50 0.51 24.22
C LYS A 22 -14.12 0.24 23.59
N PHE A 23 -13.09 0.10 24.43
CA PHE A 23 -11.76 -0.30 23.96
C PHE A 23 -11.84 -1.66 23.24
N PRO A 24 -11.42 -1.74 21.95
CA PRO A 24 -11.59 -2.95 21.16
C PRO A 24 -10.58 -4.04 21.52
N THR A 25 -10.93 -5.29 21.24
CA THR A 25 -9.98 -6.41 21.28
C THR A 25 -9.07 -6.38 20.06
N GLN A 26 -7.95 -7.09 20.12
CA GLN A 26 -7.03 -7.22 18.99
C GLN A 26 -7.72 -7.74 17.73
N ASP A 27 -8.56 -8.76 17.86
CA ASP A 27 -9.29 -9.35 16.72
C ASP A 27 -10.25 -8.35 16.07
N GLN A 28 -10.91 -7.52 16.88
CA GLN A 28 -11.76 -6.44 16.37
C GLN A 28 -10.97 -5.40 15.58
N VAL A 29 -9.76 -5.06 16.05
CA VAL A 29 -8.86 -4.13 15.33
C VAL A 29 -8.40 -4.74 14.01
N ILE A 30 -7.95 -6.01 14.01
CA ILE A 30 -7.54 -6.74 12.80
C ILE A 30 -8.67 -6.79 11.78
N ALA A 31 -9.87 -7.15 12.23
CA ALA A 31 -11.05 -7.17 11.36
C ALA A 31 -11.39 -5.78 10.78
N ALA A 32 -11.23 -4.72 11.58
CA ALA A 32 -11.49 -3.35 11.15
C ALA A 32 -10.46 -2.80 10.16
N MET A 33 -9.22 -3.32 10.20
CA MET A 33 -8.16 -2.99 9.24
C MET A 33 -8.36 -3.67 7.89
N LYS A 34 -9.08 -4.79 7.86
CA LYS A 34 -9.37 -5.55 6.64
C LYS A 34 -10.11 -4.70 5.62
N GLY A 35 -9.58 -4.64 4.40
CA GLY A 35 -10.19 -3.86 3.31
C GLY A 35 -10.12 -2.33 3.50
N ALA A 36 -9.39 -1.83 4.48
CA ALA A 36 -9.28 -0.39 4.70
C ALA A 36 -8.56 0.30 3.54
N THR A 37 -9.04 1.50 3.21
CA THR A 37 -8.42 2.41 2.24
C THR A 37 -8.14 3.72 2.94
N PHE A 38 -6.95 4.28 2.74
CA PHE A 38 -6.57 5.57 3.33
C PHE A 38 -5.52 6.29 2.50
N GLU A 39 -5.55 7.62 2.56
CA GLU A 39 -4.54 8.46 1.96
C GLU A 39 -3.26 8.48 2.82
N SER A 40 -2.13 8.33 2.16
CA SER A 40 -0.81 8.40 2.75
C SER A 40 0.00 9.53 2.11
N PHE A 41 1.24 9.74 2.57
CA PHE A 41 2.10 10.87 2.16
C PHE A 41 2.35 11.01 0.65
N ALA A 42 2.22 9.95 -0.11
CA ALA A 42 2.53 9.95 -1.54
C ALA A 42 1.50 9.20 -2.38
N ASP A 43 0.57 8.48 -1.76
CA ASP A 43 -0.34 7.60 -2.49
C ASP A 43 -1.49 7.09 -1.60
N THR A 44 -2.57 6.66 -2.25
CA THR A 44 -3.65 5.92 -1.60
C THR A 44 -3.20 4.49 -1.32
N ILE A 45 -3.40 4.03 -0.12
CA ILE A 45 -3.13 2.67 0.33
C ILE A 45 -4.45 1.92 0.41
N GLU A 46 -4.51 0.76 -0.23
CA GLU A 46 -5.67 -0.14 -0.16
C GLU A 46 -5.27 -1.47 0.48
N MET A 47 -5.96 -1.90 1.53
CA MET A 47 -5.81 -3.23 2.13
C MET A 47 -6.62 -4.25 1.32
N LYS A 48 -6.08 -4.68 0.17
CA LYS A 48 -6.83 -5.37 -0.89
C LYS A 48 -6.45 -6.83 -1.10
N ARG A 49 -5.23 -7.22 -0.75
CA ARG A 49 -4.71 -8.57 -0.97
C ARG A 49 -4.67 -9.37 0.34
N GLY A 50 -4.47 -10.69 0.23
CA GLY A 50 -4.42 -11.58 1.38
C GLY A 50 -5.67 -11.43 2.25
N ASP A 51 -6.86 -11.56 1.66
CA ASP A 51 -8.14 -11.33 2.32
C ASP A 51 -8.29 -9.95 2.97
N GLY A 52 -7.68 -8.92 2.35
CA GLY A 52 -7.70 -7.56 2.84
C GLY A 52 -6.65 -7.24 3.91
N HIS A 53 -5.68 -8.13 4.14
CA HIS A 53 -4.61 -7.91 5.11
C HIS A 53 -3.29 -7.45 4.49
N GLN A 54 -3.19 -7.42 3.16
CA GLN A 54 -2.01 -6.94 2.45
C GLN A 54 -2.31 -5.64 1.70
N ALA A 55 -1.50 -4.63 1.99
CA ALA A 55 -1.57 -3.33 1.34
C ALA A 55 -1.11 -3.38 -0.12
N VAL A 56 -1.80 -2.67 -0.99
CA VAL A 56 -1.36 -2.36 -2.36
C VAL A 56 -1.24 -0.85 -2.52
N HIS A 57 -0.22 -0.43 -3.25
CA HIS A 57 0.03 0.99 -3.55
C HIS A 57 0.89 1.10 -4.82
N SER A 58 0.97 2.28 -5.42
CA SER A 58 1.87 2.51 -6.54
C SER A 58 3.35 2.51 -6.08
N ILE A 59 4.25 2.23 -7.01
CA ILE A 59 5.70 2.31 -6.79
C ILE A 59 6.29 3.28 -7.81
N ALA A 60 7.24 4.09 -7.37
CA ALA A 60 8.00 4.98 -8.23
C ALA A 60 9.49 4.61 -8.20
N TYR A 61 10.10 4.61 -9.37
CA TYR A 61 11.55 4.47 -9.55
C TYR A 61 12.09 5.71 -10.25
N GLY A 62 13.30 6.08 -9.92
CA GLY A 62 13.97 7.21 -10.55
C GLY A 62 15.48 7.11 -10.40
N VAL A 63 16.18 7.99 -11.09
CA VAL A 63 17.64 8.11 -10.98
C VAL A 63 17.98 9.16 -9.94
N THR A 64 18.78 8.80 -8.95
CA THR A 64 19.26 9.76 -7.95
C THR A 64 20.30 10.68 -8.57
N LYS A 65 20.19 11.98 -8.31
CA LYS A 65 21.14 13.00 -8.77
C LYS A 65 21.33 14.04 -7.67
N TYR A 66 22.58 14.43 -7.47
CA TYR A 66 22.88 15.49 -6.54
C TYR A 66 22.61 16.86 -7.16
N ASN A 67 21.73 17.63 -6.53
CA ASN A 67 21.42 19.00 -6.92
C ASN A 67 22.39 19.96 -6.24
N LYS A 68 23.43 20.37 -6.96
CA LYS A 68 24.47 21.27 -6.43
C LYS A 68 23.92 22.64 -6.01
N ALA A 69 22.89 23.14 -6.66
CA ALA A 69 22.33 24.46 -6.34
C ALA A 69 21.57 24.46 -5.00
N LYS A 70 20.95 23.32 -4.66
CA LYS A 70 20.22 23.16 -3.39
C LYS A 70 21.03 22.46 -2.30
N GLY A 71 22.16 21.85 -2.64
CA GLY A 71 22.99 21.11 -1.70
C GLY A 71 22.36 19.80 -1.22
N GLU A 72 21.42 19.22 -1.97
CA GLU A 72 20.66 18.03 -1.57
C GLU A 72 20.55 17.01 -2.69
N PRO A 73 20.38 15.71 -2.36
CA PRO A 73 20.06 14.70 -3.36
C PRO A 73 18.62 14.90 -3.86
N GLY A 74 18.43 14.71 -5.17
CA GLY A 74 17.13 14.71 -5.84
C GLY A 74 16.90 13.41 -6.61
N ILE A 75 15.73 13.27 -7.19
CA ILE A 75 15.37 12.15 -8.07
C ILE A 75 14.93 12.72 -9.40
N GLU A 76 15.51 12.19 -10.49
CA GLU A 76 15.15 12.53 -11.86
C GLU A 76 14.62 11.30 -12.61
N LYS A 77 14.00 11.51 -13.75
CA LYS A 77 13.46 10.46 -14.64
C LYS A 77 12.55 9.49 -13.87
N VAL A 78 11.65 10.05 -13.09
CA VAL A 78 10.75 9.25 -12.26
C VAL A 78 9.74 8.52 -13.14
N ILE A 79 9.69 7.19 -12.98
CA ILE A 79 8.66 6.34 -13.59
C ILE A 79 7.78 5.82 -12.45
N LYS A 80 6.48 6.07 -12.52
CA LYS A 80 5.50 5.59 -11.55
C LYS A 80 4.74 4.40 -12.13
N TYR A 81 4.71 3.30 -11.39
CA TYR A 81 3.93 2.12 -11.71
C TYR A 81 2.70 2.04 -10.81
N SER A 82 1.52 1.92 -11.43
CA SER A 82 0.28 1.73 -10.70
C SER A 82 0.24 0.40 -9.98
N ALA A 83 -0.58 0.28 -8.93
CA ALA A 83 -0.79 -0.99 -8.22
C ALA A 83 -1.26 -2.11 -9.17
N SER A 84 -2.11 -1.80 -10.15
CA SER A 84 -2.59 -2.75 -11.16
C SER A 84 -1.52 -3.25 -12.13
N CYS A 85 -0.38 -2.55 -12.22
CA CYS A 85 0.75 -2.96 -13.03
C CYS A 85 1.68 -3.95 -12.32
N ILE A 86 1.86 -3.79 -11.01
CA ILE A 86 2.90 -4.45 -10.24
C ILE A 86 2.41 -5.54 -9.28
N TYR A 87 1.12 -5.55 -8.96
CA TYR A 87 0.54 -6.58 -8.11
C TYR A 87 -0.34 -7.54 -8.91
N PRO A 88 -0.26 -8.84 -8.61
CA PRO A 88 -1.17 -9.82 -9.20
C PRO A 88 -2.62 -9.57 -8.76
N PRO A 89 -3.60 -10.08 -9.52
CA PRO A 89 -4.99 -10.06 -9.12
C PRO A 89 -5.22 -10.70 -7.74
N ALA A 90 -6.31 -10.31 -7.08
CA ALA A 90 -6.70 -10.91 -5.81
C ALA A 90 -6.82 -12.44 -5.96
N GLY A 91 -6.28 -13.18 -4.98
CA GLY A 91 -6.26 -14.65 -5.00
C GLY A 91 -5.16 -15.30 -5.85
N ALA A 92 -4.46 -14.57 -6.70
CA ALA A 92 -3.35 -15.12 -7.47
C ALA A 92 -2.08 -15.25 -6.62
N ILE A 93 -1.37 -16.37 -6.77
CA ILE A 93 -0.05 -16.58 -6.17
C ILE A 93 0.97 -15.76 -6.96
N SER A 94 1.67 -14.84 -6.29
CA SER A 94 2.58 -13.86 -6.91
C SER A 94 3.64 -14.52 -7.81
N GLN A 95 4.28 -15.57 -7.34
CA GLN A 95 5.31 -16.27 -8.11
C GLN A 95 4.75 -16.84 -9.42
N LYS A 96 3.65 -17.58 -9.35
CA LYS A 96 3.01 -18.18 -10.54
C LYS A 96 2.55 -17.10 -11.53
N TRP A 97 2.06 -15.97 -11.02
CA TRP A 97 1.65 -14.85 -11.86
C TRP A 97 2.83 -14.24 -12.63
N VAL A 98 3.98 -14.07 -11.98
CA VAL A 98 5.20 -13.59 -12.65
C VAL A 98 5.69 -14.59 -13.68
N GLU A 99 5.79 -15.87 -13.33
CA GLU A 99 6.23 -16.96 -14.23
C GLU A 99 5.34 -17.09 -15.46
N SER A 100 4.05 -16.80 -15.34
CA SER A 100 3.09 -16.80 -16.47
C SER A 100 3.08 -15.51 -17.29
N GLY A 101 4.03 -14.59 -17.09
CA GLY A 101 4.12 -13.34 -17.84
C GLY A 101 3.17 -12.24 -17.37
N MET A 102 2.71 -12.32 -16.12
CA MET A 102 1.87 -11.30 -15.48
C MET A 102 0.56 -10.99 -16.23
N PRO A 103 -0.28 -12.00 -16.48
CA PRO A 103 -1.53 -11.81 -17.23
C PRO A 103 -2.46 -10.82 -16.53
N GLY A 104 -3.14 -9.99 -17.33
CA GLY A 104 -4.11 -9.02 -16.82
C GLY A 104 -3.52 -7.79 -16.14
N ARG A 105 -2.19 -7.61 -16.16
CA ARG A 105 -1.56 -6.37 -15.67
C ARG A 105 -2.03 -5.17 -16.49
N LYS A 106 -2.24 -4.03 -15.81
CA LYS A 106 -2.59 -2.76 -16.46
C LYS A 106 -1.49 -1.74 -16.15
N CYS A 107 -0.55 -1.62 -17.07
CA CYS A 107 0.50 -0.60 -17.03
C CYS A 107 0.11 0.50 -18.00
N ASN A 108 0.06 1.74 -17.53
CA ASN A 108 -0.15 2.91 -18.37
C ASN A 108 1.19 3.40 -18.90
#